data_8ff9c465944cffc6f7aaa4ed751338e3
#
_entry.id   8ff9c465944cffc6f7aaa4ed751338e3
#
_cell.length_a   1.000
_cell.length_b   1.000
_cell.length_c   1.000
_cell.angle_alpha   90.00
_cell.angle_beta   90.00
_cell.angle_gamma   90.00
#
_symmetry.space_group_name_H-M   'P 1'
#
loop_
_entity.id
_entity.type
_entity.pdbx_description
1 polymer ?
#
loop_
_entity_poly.entity_id
_entity_poly.type
_entity_poly.pdbx_seq_one_letter_code
_entity_poly.pdbx_strand_id
1 'polypeptide(L)'
;MINIEPIKAFSDNYIWLVTTNEGSIVIDPGEADATIKFLKDNTLDLKAVLITHHHFDHTGGIADLISTYPVKVFGPKNDVPEIDSRVSAGDKVNVLGIDFEIIEVPGHTLDHIAFYSFNNGNPILF
;
A
#
# COMPACT_ATOMS: atom_id res chain seq x y z
N MET A 1 -13.75 6.31 10.44
CA MET A 1 -13.08 5.23 11.16
C MET A 1 -12.10 4.52 10.25
N ILE A 2 -10.92 4.20 10.75
CA ILE A 2 -9.88 3.49 10.01
C ILE A 2 -9.75 2.08 10.58
N ASN A 3 -9.83 1.09 9.70
CA ASN A 3 -9.62 -0.32 10.07
C ASN A 3 -8.40 -0.86 9.33
N ILE A 4 -7.52 -1.56 10.02
CA ILE A 4 -6.29 -2.11 9.45
C ILE A 4 -6.29 -3.61 9.68
N GLU A 5 -6.19 -4.38 8.59
CA GLU A 5 -6.25 -5.84 8.63
C GLU A 5 -5.13 -6.44 7.76
N PRO A 6 -4.54 -7.58 8.19
CA PRO A 6 -3.60 -8.31 7.34
C PRO A 6 -4.33 -9.24 6.38
N ILE A 7 -3.83 -9.32 5.14
CA ILE A 7 -4.21 -10.35 4.19
C ILE A 7 -3.02 -11.27 4.04
N LYS A 8 -3.18 -12.56 4.34
CA LYS A 8 -2.11 -13.53 4.24
C LYS A 8 -1.79 -13.81 2.77
N ALA A 9 -0.52 -13.70 2.42
CA ALA A 9 -0.03 -13.94 1.06
C ALA A 9 1.21 -14.82 1.12
N PHE A 10 1.38 -15.69 0.13
CA PHE A 10 2.44 -16.68 0.10
C PHE A 10 2.40 -17.55 1.36
N SER A 11 3.53 -18.03 1.86
CA SER A 11 3.56 -18.86 3.07
C SER A 11 3.78 -18.05 4.35
N ASP A 12 4.41 -16.89 4.26
CA ASP A 12 4.86 -16.12 5.43
C ASP A 12 4.78 -14.60 5.28
N ASN A 13 4.14 -14.11 4.22
CA ASN A 13 3.99 -12.67 3.99
C ASN A 13 2.58 -12.21 4.31
N TYR A 14 2.46 -10.93 4.65
CA TYR A 14 1.18 -10.25 4.83
C TYR A 14 1.08 -9.05 3.91
N ILE A 15 -0.12 -8.85 3.38
CA ILE A 15 -0.50 -7.65 2.66
C ILE A 15 -1.41 -6.86 3.59
N TRP A 16 -1.06 -5.60 3.86
CA TRP A 16 -1.86 -4.80 4.79
C TRP A 16 -2.98 -4.09 4.06
N LEU A 17 -4.16 -4.14 4.63
CA LEU A 17 -5.36 -3.49 4.10
C LEU A 17 -5.85 -2.44 5.09
N VAL A 18 -6.00 -1.21 4.61
CA VAL A 18 -6.58 -0.11 5.38
C VAL A 18 -7.94 0.21 4.79
N THR A 19 -8.98 0.11 5.60
CA THR A 19 -10.36 0.43 5.18
C THR A 19 -10.80 1.73 5.83
N THR A 20 -11.32 2.65 5.03
CA THR A 20 -11.87 3.93 5.48
C THR A 20 -13.28 4.09 4.95
N ASN A 21 -13.96 5.17 5.36
CA ASN A 21 -15.28 5.50 4.81
C ASN A 21 -15.23 5.88 3.33
N GLU A 22 -14.07 6.20 2.80
CA GLU A 22 -13.90 6.64 1.41
C GLU A 22 -13.36 5.53 0.50
N GLY A 23 -13.04 4.37 1.05
CA GLY A 23 -12.53 3.23 0.29
C GLY A 23 -11.39 2.53 1.00
N SER A 24 -10.67 1.69 0.28
CA SER A 24 -9.60 0.87 0.83
C SER A 24 -8.25 1.17 0.20
N ILE A 25 -7.20 0.98 0.99
CA ILE A 25 -5.80 1.12 0.59
C ILE A 25 -5.12 -0.22 0.86
N VAL A 26 -4.36 -0.71 -0.11
CA VAL A 26 -3.55 -1.92 0.04
C VAL A 26 -2.08 -1.55 0.03
N ILE A 27 -1.31 -2.13 0.94
CA ILE A 27 0.12 -1.87 1.11
C ILE A 27 0.92 -3.11 0.69
N ASP A 28 1.85 -2.94 -0.25
CA ASP A 28 2.76 -3.96 -0.75
C ASP A 28 2.04 -5.24 -1.23
N PRO A 29 1.15 -5.15 -2.21
CA PRO A 29 0.41 -6.32 -2.69
C PRO A 29 1.27 -7.21 -3.59
N GLY A 30 2.04 -8.10 -2.98
CA GLY A 30 2.88 -9.05 -3.72
C GLY A 30 2.08 -10.11 -4.45
N GLU A 31 0.82 -10.34 -4.07
CA GLU A 31 -0.06 -11.34 -4.65
C GLU A 31 -1.45 -10.74 -4.89
N ALA A 32 -1.94 -10.82 -6.13
CA ALA A 32 -3.22 -10.22 -6.49
C ALA A 32 -4.41 -11.07 -6.08
N ASP A 33 -4.34 -12.39 -6.25
CA ASP A 33 -5.49 -13.28 -6.07
C ASP A 33 -6.06 -13.22 -4.64
N ALA A 34 -5.19 -13.32 -3.63
CA ALA A 34 -5.62 -13.22 -2.23
C ALA A 34 -6.21 -11.86 -1.90
N THR A 35 -5.62 -10.80 -2.45
CA THR A 35 -6.09 -9.42 -2.25
C THR A 35 -7.46 -9.22 -2.87
N ILE A 36 -7.63 -9.62 -4.13
CA ILE A 36 -8.90 -9.48 -4.85
C ILE A 36 -10.00 -10.28 -4.16
N LYS A 37 -9.69 -11.51 -3.74
CA LYS A 37 -10.66 -12.35 -3.04
C LYS A 37 -11.13 -11.68 -1.74
N PHE A 38 -10.21 -11.14 -0.96
CA PHE A 38 -10.54 -10.47 0.29
C PHE A 38 -11.42 -9.23 0.05
N LEU A 39 -11.08 -8.43 -0.97
CA LEU A 39 -11.85 -7.24 -1.31
C LEU A 39 -13.28 -7.60 -1.73
N LYS A 40 -13.44 -8.63 -2.55
CA LYS A 40 -14.76 -9.08 -3.01
C LYS A 40 -15.59 -9.71 -1.89
N ASP A 41 -14.98 -10.56 -1.07
CA ASP A 41 -15.66 -11.23 0.04
C ASP A 41 -16.19 -10.23 1.07
N ASN A 42 -15.51 -9.09 1.23
CA ASN A 42 -15.89 -8.06 2.19
C ASN A 42 -16.58 -6.85 1.56
N THR A 43 -16.86 -6.90 0.27
CA THR A 43 -17.52 -5.82 -0.50
C THR A 43 -16.77 -4.49 -0.33
N LEU A 44 -15.47 -4.52 -0.51
CA LEU A 44 -14.61 -3.36 -0.37
C LEU A 44 -14.21 -2.80 -1.73
N ASP A 45 -14.03 -1.48 -1.79
CA ASP A 45 -13.66 -0.76 -3.00
C ASP A 45 -12.22 -0.26 -2.88
N LEU A 46 -11.32 -0.84 -3.68
CA LEU A 46 -9.92 -0.46 -3.67
C LEU A 46 -9.70 0.87 -4.39
N LYS A 47 -9.08 1.83 -3.72
CA LYS A 47 -8.82 3.17 -4.26
C LYS A 47 -7.35 3.50 -4.44
N ALA A 48 -6.48 2.89 -3.64
CA ALA A 48 -5.06 3.22 -3.69
C ALA A 48 -4.19 2.03 -3.30
N VAL A 49 -2.96 2.05 -3.78
CA VAL A 49 -1.92 1.07 -3.45
C VAL A 49 -0.68 1.84 -2.98
N LEU A 50 -0.10 1.42 -1.87
CA LEU A 50 1.15 1.97 -1.36
C LEU A 50 2.25 0.93 -1.49
N ILE A 51 3.40 1.32 -2.01
CA ILE A 51 4.56 0.44 -2.19
C ILE A 51 5.71 0.98 -1.35
N THR A 52 6.33 0.11 -0.55
CA THR A 52 7.47 0.51 0.29
C THR A 52 8.83 0.25 -0.36
N HIS A 53 8.94 -0.78 -1.19
CA HIS A 53 10.17 -1.10 -1.91
C HIS A 53 9.86 -2.03 -3.10
N HIS A 54 10.89 -2.39 -3.89
CA HIS A 54 10.71 -3.04 -5.20
C HIS A 54 10.71 -4.56 -5.19
N HIS A 55 10.89 -5.23 -4.06
CA HIS A 55 10.94 -6.70 -4.02
C HIS A 55 9.64 -7.31 -4.54
N PHE A 56 9.75 -8.41 -5.29
CA PHE A 56 8.60 -9.04 -5.95
C PHE A 56 7.51 -9.48 -4.96
N ASP A 57 7.88 -9.95 -3.79
CA ASP A 57 6.94 -10.36 -2.75
C ASP A 57 6.10 -9.19 -2.19
N HIS A 58 6.44 -7.96 -2.56
CA HIS A 58 5.70 -6.74 -2.19
C HIS A 58 5.08 -6.02 -3.38
N THR A 59 5.44 -6.39 -4.61
CA THR A 59 4.99 -5.68 -5.82
C THR A 59 4.36 -6.58 -6.89
N GLY A 60 4.51 -7.90 -6.76
CA GLY A 60 4.14 -8.83 -7.83
C GLY A 60 2.65 -8.83 -8.20
N GLY A 61 1.77 -8.35 -7.31
CA GLY A 61 0.33 -8.31 -7.57
C GLY A 61 -0.19 -7.00 -8.16
N ILE A 62 0.66 -5.99 -8.31
CA ILE A 62 0.19 -4.64 -8.68
C ILE A 62 -0.48 -4.62 -10.05
N ALA A 63 0.14 -5.24 -11.06
CA ALA A 63 -0.37 -5.21 -12.43
C ALA A 63 -1.79 -5.77 -12.52
N ASP A 64 -2.05 -6.89 -11.85
CA ASP A 64 -3.37 -7.51 -11.83
C ASP A 64 -4.39 -6.66 -11.07
N LEU A 65 -3.98 -6.02 -10.00
CA LEU A 65 -4.86 -5.14 -9.23
C LEU A 65 -5.27 -3.91 -10.02
N ILE A 66 -4.33 -3.26 -10.72
CA ILE A 66 -4.67 -2.07 -11.51
C ILE A 66 -5.50 -2.40 -12.74
N SER A 67 -5.45 -3.63 -13.25
CA SER A 67 -6.36 -4.04 -14.32
C SER A 67 -7.77 -4.36 -13.81
N THR A 68 -7.94 -4.61 -12.52
CA THR A 68 -9.23 -4.91 -11.91
C THR A 68 -9.88 -3.67 -11.29
N TYR A 69 -9.09 -2.78 -10.70
CA TYR A 69 -9.57 -1.59 -10.00
C TYR A 69 -8.88 -0.32 -10.53
N PRO A 70 -9.63 0.79 -10.70
CA PRO A 70 -9.03 2.07 -11.06
C PRO A 70 -8.37 2.70 -9.83
N VAL A 71 -7.11 2.38 -9.60
CA VAL A 71 -6.38 2.80 -8.40
C VAL A 71 -5.22 3.72 -8.75
N LYS A 72 -4.79 4.49 -7.75
CA LYS A 72 -3.56 5.27 -7.79
C LYS A 72 -2.49 4.54 -6.99
N VAL A 73 -1.28 4.43 -7.54
CA VAL A 73 -0.18 3.69 -6.93
C VAL A 73 0.90 4.68 -6.50
N PHE A 74 1.20 4.71 -5.20
CA PHE A 74 2.24 5.54 -4.61
C PHE A 74 3.42 4.66 -4.23
N GLY A 75 4.62 5.12 -4.48
CA GLY A 75 5.81 4.37 -4.10
C GLY A 75 7.10 5.15 -4.25
N PRO A 76 8.23 4.53 -3.88
CA PRO A 76 9.53 5.20 -3.96
C PRO A 76 10.04 5.31 -5.40
N LYS A 77 11.14 6.01 -5.57
CA LYS A 77 11.84 6.12 -6.85
C LYS A 77 12.60 4.83 -7.12
N ASN A 78 12.02 3.98 -7.96
CA ASN A 78 12.61 2.71 -8.38
C ASN A 78 12.10 2.35 -9.78
N ASP A 79 12.38 1.13 -10.23
CA ASP A 79 12.03 0.68 -11.58
C ASP A 79 10.66 0.01 -11.68
N VAL A 80 9.84 0.04 -10.64
CA VAL A 80 8.49 -0.53 -10.68
C VAL A 80 7.62 0.35 -11.58
N PRO A 81 7.21 -0.13 -12.78
CA PRO A 81 6.55 0.73 -13.76
C PRO A 81 5.12 1.14 -13.37
N GLU A 82 4.45 0.36 -12.53
CA GLU A 82 3.07 0.60 -12.12
C GLU A 82 2.90 1.75 -11.12
N ILE A 83 4.00 2.29 -10.58
CA ILE A 83 3.92 3.41 -9.65
C ILE A 83 3.59 4.70 -10.40
N ASP A 84 2.43 5.29 -10.10
CA ASP A 84 1.96 6.55 -10.70
C ASP A 84 2.59 7.78 -10.06
N SER A 85 2.71 7.74 -8.72
CA SER A 85 3.17 8.86 -7.93
C SER A 85 4.39 8.45 -7.12
N ARG A 86 5.55 8.96 -7.52
CA ARG A 86 6.80 8.67 -6.84
C ARG A 86 7.01 9.65 -5.71
N VAL A 87 7.36 9.11 -4.53
CA VAL A 87 7.51 9.88 -3.30
C VAL A 87 8.88 9.66 -2.69
N SER A 88 9.34 10.62 -1.90
CA SER A 88 10.65 10.61 -1.25
C SER A 88 10.53 11.06 0.20
N ALA A 89 11.56 10.79 0.99
CA ALA A 89 11.61 11.22 2.39
C ALA A 89 11.32 12.72 2.52
N GLY A 90 10.45 13.06 3.45
CA GLY A 90 10.00 14.43 3.69
C GLY A 90 8.75 14.82 2.92
N ASP A 91 8.35 14.03 1.91
CA ASP A 91 7.08 14.26 1.21
C ASP A 91 5.91 13.93 2.12
N LYS A 92 4.79 14.60 1.85
CA LYS A 92 3.52 14.31 2.54
C LYS A 92 2.47 14.04 1.48
N VAL A 93 1.72 12.94 1.66
CA VAL A 93 0.65 12.58 0.74
C VAL A 93 -0.63 12.32 1.52
N ASN A 94 -1.76 12.77 0.97
CA ASN A 94 -3.07 12.47 1.52
C ASN A 94 -3.69 11.36 0.68
N VAL A 95 -4.04 10.25 1.33
CA VAL A 95 -4.68 9.11 0.67
C VAL A 95 -5.95 8.80 1.43
N LEU A 96 -7.11 9.00 0.79
CA LEU A 96 -8.43 8.75 1.38
C LEU A 96 -8.61 9.45 2.75
N GLY A 97 -8.14 10.69 2.86
CA GLY A 97 -8.24 11.46 4.09
C GLY A 97 -7.18 11.18 5.13
N ILE A 98 -6.26 10.27 4.85
CA ILE A 98 -5.14 9.96 5.75
C ILE A 98 -3.90 10.69 5.25
N ASP A 99 -3.29 11.50 6.11
CA ASP A 99 -2.04 12.20 5.80
C ASP A 99 -0.85 11.33 6.16
N PHE A 100 -0.10 10.89 5.15
CA PHE A 100 1.11 10.11 5.34
C PHE A 100 2.34 10.97 5.13
N GLU A 101 3.31 10.83 6.02
CA GLU A 101 4.65 11.38 5.86
C GLU A 101 5.59 10.26 5.39
N ILE A 102 6.43 10.57 4.41
CA ILE A 102 7.35 9.58 3.83
C ILE A 102 8.67 9.63 4.59
N ILE A 103 9.09 8.45 5.06
CA ILE A 103 10.33 8.28 5.82
C ILE A 103 11.24 7.33 5.05
N GLU A 104 12.50 7.68 4.90
CA GLU A 104 13.50 6.81 4.30
C GLU A 104 13.93 5.74 5.30
N VAL A 105 13.94 4.47 4.85
CA VAL A 105 14.30 3.32 5.69
C VAL A 105 15.34 2.49 4.94
N PRO A 106 16.58 2.99 4.77
CA PRO A 106 17.61 2.25 4.07
C PRO A 106 18.09 1.05 4.91
N GLY A 107 18.47 -0.02 4.24
CA GLY A 107 18.98 -1.21 4.92
C GLY A 107 18.52 -2.51 4.29
N HIS A 108 17.24 -2.62 3.95
CA HIS A 108 16.72 -3.78 3.23
C HIS A 108 16.97 -3.61 1.73
N THR A 109 16.58 -2.47 1.18
CA THR A 109 16.88 -2.03 -0.18
C THR A 109 17.24 -0.54 -0.15
N LEU A 110 17.86 -0.03 -1.22
CA LEU A 110 18.19 1.40 -1.31
C LEU A 110 16.95 2.27 -1.52
N ASP A 111 15.88 1.70 -2.05
CA ASP A 111 14.63 2.42 -2.32
C ASP A 111 13.60 2.34 -1.20
N HIS A 112 13.93 1.65 -0.09
CA HIS A 112 12.94 1.37 0.96
C HIS A 112 12.48 2.65 1.67
N ILE A 113 11.16 2.86 1.68
CA ILE A 113 10.51 3.94 2.41
C ILE A 113 9.44 3.38 3.33
N ALA A 114 9.01 4.20 4.28
CA ALA A 114 7.88 3.90 5.14
C ALA A 114 6.83 5.01 5.01
N PHE A 115 5.57 4.63 5.16
CA PHE A 115 4.44 5.54 5.21
C PHE A 115 4.00 5.69 6.67
N TYR A 116 4.13 6.89 7.21
CA TYR A 116 3.80 7.18 8.60
C TYR A 116 2.63 8.16 8.68
N SER A 117 1.67 7.86 9.54
CA SER A 117 0.57 8.76 9.84
C SER A 117 0.28 8.74 11.33
N PHE A 118 -0.08 9.90 11.86
CA PHE A 118 -0.52 10.03 13.25
C PHE A 118 -1.98 10.50 13.22
N ASN A 119 -2.90 9.55 13.39
CA ASN A 119 -4.33 9.82 13.26
C ASN A 119 -5.04 9.65 14.60
N ASN A 120 -5.68 10.72 15.09
CA ASN A 120 -6.43 10.71 16.35
C ASN A 120 -5.67 10.11 17.54
N GLY A 121 -4.36 10.40 17.63
CA GLY A 121 -3.52 9.87 18.68
C GLY A 121 -3.01 8.46 18.47
N ASN A 122 -3.32 7.83 17.33
CA ASN A 122 -2.88 6.48 17.00
C ASN A 122 -1.89 6.53 15.83
N PRO A 123 -0.61 6.20 16.05
CA PRO A 123 0.35 6.16 14.97
C PRO A 123 0.12 4.95 14.07
N ILE A 124 0.28 5.15 12.75
CA ILE A 124 0.22 4.12 11.73
C ILE A 124 1.55 4.15 10.99
N LEU A 125 2.18 2.99 10.84
CA LEU A 125 3.45 2.87 10.14
C LEU A 125 3.45 1.63 9.26
N PHE A 126 3.72 1.83 7.98
CA PHE A 126 3.88 0.73 7.01
C PHE A 126 5.24 0.77 6.34
#